data_4dc870f8edd8b08ae0f966d753ed161c
#
_entry.id   4dc870f8edd8b08ae0f966d753ed161c
#
_cell.length_a   1.000
_cell.length_b   1.000
_cell.length_c   1.000
_cell.angle_alpha   90.00
_cell.angle_beta   90.00
_cell.angle_gamma   90.00
#
_symmetry.space_group_name_H-M   'P 1'
#
loop_
_entity.id
_entity.type
_entity.pdbx_description
1 polymer ?
#
loop_
_entity_poly.entity_id
_entity_poly.type
_entity_poly.pdbx_seq_one_letter_code
_entity_poly.pdbx_strand_id
1 'polypeptide(L)'
;FFVQGASFFNSWLRLFNSRRIGRRPNFNEPSSGEIVDQPNETTILSAAKVLGQTTSGIKYGIINAVTSQEYGTREFELNGVSKKDQFLIEPYSNYFVGRFTKPIINELSTVGFMATDLHRSGQNIKASSIKGDWLLNLMDNRLEFTGEYATTINEENGYAGRLRLGYRDPSFWEIATW
;
A
#
# COMPACT_ATOMS: atom_id res chain seq x y z
N PHE A 1 -0.77 10.43 12.35
CA PHE A 1 -1.24 11.00 11.09
C PHE A 1 -1.78 9.93 10.14
N PHE A 2 -1.02 8.86 9.83
CA PHE A 2 -1.42 7.83 8.86
C PHE A 2 -2.46 6.83 9.37
N VAL A 3 -2.64 6.68 10.68
CA VAL A 3 -3.55 5.68 11.29
C VAL A 3 -5.02 6.07 11.18
N GLN A 4 -5.34 7.35 11.38
CA GLN A 4 -6.72 7.84 11.31
C GLN A 4 -7.27 7.70 9.89
N GLY A 5 -8.40 6.99 9.73
CA GLY A 5 -9.01 6.73 8.43
C GLY A 5 -8.24 5.70 7.56
N ALA A 6 -7.22 5.03 8.10
CA ALA A 6 -6.48 4.00 7.38
C ALA A 6 -7.35 2.81 6.96
N SER A 7 -8.45 2.55 7.67
CA SER A 7 -9.43 1.51 7.33
C SER A 7 -10.04 1.69 5.94
N PHE A 8 -10.15 2.93 5.45
CA PHE A 8 -10.65 3.20 4.11
C PHE A 8 -9.75 2.60 3.01
N PHE A 9 -8.43 2.56 3.25
CA PHE A 9 -7.45 2.00 2.31
C PHE A 9 -7.24 0.49 2.49
N ASN A 10 -7.79 -0.10 3.55
CA ASN A 10 -7.68 -1.52 3.81
C ASN A 10 -8.75 -2.30 3.01
N SER A 11 -8.34 -3.45 2.53
CA SER A 11 -9.20 -4.47 1.94
C SER A 11 -8.51 -5.83 2.11
N TRP A 12 -9.04 -6.86 1.54
CA TRP A 12 -8.47 -8.20 1.62
C TRP A 12 -7.08 -8.28 0.98
N LEU A 13 -6.95 -7.81 -0.26
CA LEU A 13 -5.66 -7.63 -0.92
C LEU A 13 -5.07 -6.29 -0.47
N ARG A 14 -4.19 -6.35 0.53
CA ARG A 14 -3.57 -5.15 1.12
C ARG A 14 -2.46 -4.61 0.22
N LEU A 15 -2.77 -3.66 -0.65
CA LEU A 15 -1.77 -2.96 -1.45
C LEU A 15 -1.00 -1.91 -0.66
N PHE A 16 -1.59 -1.35 0.38
CA PHE A 16 -1.01 -0.27 1.15
C PHE A 16 -0.86 -0.63 2.63
N ASN A 17 0.31 -0.32 3.17
CA ASN A 17 0.58 -0.37 4.61
C ASN A 17 1.28 0.93 5.02
N SER A 18 0.56 1.75 5.78
CA SER A 18 1.05 3.07 6.23
C SER A 18 2.34 3.01 7.06
N ARG A 19 2.61 1.89 7.73
CA ARG A 19 3.84 1.68 8.50
C ARG A 19 5.10 1.57 7.64
N ARG A 20 4.96 1.42 6.33
CA ARG A 20 6.10 1.43 5.41
C ARG A 20 6.66 2.82 5.18
N ILE A 21 5.86 3.87 5.40
CA ILE A 21 6.31 5.26 5.31
C ILE A 21 7.01 5.61 6.61
N GLY A 22 8.28 6.05 6.53
CA GLY A 22 9.08 6.38 7.70
C GLY A 22 9.62 5.17 8.47
N ARG A 23 9.58 3.96 7.91
CA ARG A 23 10.17 2.76 8.51
C ARG A 23 11.69 2.90 8.67
N ARG A 24 12.30 1.98 9.43
CA ARG A 24 13.76 1.88 9.51
C ARG A 24 14.35 1.72 8.10
N PRO A 25 15.35 2.54 7.73
CA PRO A 25 16.04 2.43 6.45
C PRO A 25 16.67 1.04 6.26
N ASN A 26 16.39 0.39 5.14
CA ASN A 26 16.97 -0.91 4.81
C ASN A 26 16.89 -1.22 3.31
N PHE A 27 16.86 -0.19 2.48
CA PHE A 27 16.71 -0.36 1.05
C PHE A 27 18.01 -0.82 0.39
N ASN A 28 19.13 -0.17 0.72
CA ASN A 28 20.44 -0.54 0.24
C ASN A 28 21.23 -1.26 1.35
N GLU A 29 21.97 -2.29 0.95
CA GLU A 29 22.99 -2.92 1.78
C GLU A 29 24.37 -2.47 1.31
N PRO A 30 25.35 -2.36 2.21
CA PRO A 30 26.70 -2.01 1.80
C PRO A 30 27.30 -3.13 0.95
N SER A 31 28.04 -2.78 -0.10
CA SER A 31 28.70 -3.74 -0.97
C SER A 31 29.83 -4.54 -0.28
N SER A 32 30.32 -4.04 0.85
CA SER A 32 31.32 -4.70 1.71
C SER A 32 31.28 -4.10 3.11
N GLY A 33 31.70 -4.88 4.12
CA GLY A 33 31.72 -4.46 5.52
C GLY A 33 30.39 -4.65 6.23
N GLU A 34 30.33 -4.22 7.49
CA GLU A 34 29.16 -4.32 8.34
C GLU A 34 28.60 -2.91 8.66
N ILE A 35 27.28 -2.83 8.81
CA ILE A 35 26.61 -1.58 9.23
C ILE A 35 26.87 -1.41 10.72
N VAL A 36 27.58 -0.36 11.09
CA VAL A 36 27.90 -0.04 12.49
C VAL A 36 26.99 1.05 13.07
N ASP A 37 26.40 1.87 12.21
CA ASP A 37 25.44 2.90 12.60
C ASP A 37 24.44 3.18 11.48
N GLN A 38 23.15 3.36 11.85
CA GLN A 38 22.11 3.75 10.92
C GLN A 38 20.93 4.36 11.66
N PRO A 39 20.16 5.25 11.00
CA PRO A 39 18.93 5.80 11.57
C PRO A 39 17.89 4.68 11.87
N ASN A 40 17.14 4.85 12.96
CA ASN A 40 16.06 3.94 13.32
C ASN A 40 14.79 4.18 12.51
N GLU A 41 14.65 5.36 11.92
CA GLU A 41 13.47 5.78 11.14
C GLU A 41 13.93 6.61 9.94
N THR A 42 13.15 6.55 8.86
CA THR A 42 13.34 7.42 7.69
C THR A 42 12.59 8.73 7.93
N THR A 43 13.25 9.86 7.75
CA THR A 43 12.69 11.20 7.94
C THR A 43 11.58 11.46 6.94
N ILE A 44 10.38 11.80 7.40
CA ILE A 44 9.25 12.21 6.57
C ILE A 44 9.33 13.73 6.38
N LEU A 45 9.64 14.18 5.15
CA LEU A 45 9.74 15.59 4.82
C LEU A 45 8.39 16.26 4.70
N SER A 46 7.43 15.56 4.09
CA SER A 46 6.06 16.03 3.97
C SER A 46 5.10 14.86 3.90
N ALA A 47 3.89 15.08 4.40
CA ALA A 47 2.79 14.13 4.24
C ALA A 47 1.47 14.89 4.17
N ALA A 48 0.65 14.52 3.21
CA ALA A 48 -0.71 15.02 3.03
C ALA A 48 -1.70 13.86 2.94
N LYS A 49 -2.86 14.02 3.55
CA LYS A 49 -3.96 13.06 3.46
C LYS A 49 -5.28 13.81 3.34
N VAL A 50 -6.06 13.41 2.35
CA VAL A 50 -7.42 13.91 2.12
C VAL A 50 -8.36 12.72 2.13
N LEU A 51 -9.44 12.81 2.89
CA LEU A 51 -10.55 11.86 2.90
C LEU A 51 -11.85 12.65 2.72
N GLY A 52 -12.74 12.16 1.91
CA GLY A 52 -14.01 12.84 1.67
C GLY A 52 -15.09 11.91 1.15
N GLN A 53 -16.31 12.45 1.17
CA GLN A 53 -17.48 11.82 0.58
C GLN A 53 -18.33 12.89 -0.11
N THR A 54 -18.82 12.56 -1.31
CA THR A 54 -19.75 13.41 -2.05
C THR A 54 -21.19 13.16 -1.58
N THR A 55 -22.10 14.06 -1.93
CA THR A 55 -23.54 13.87 -1.71
C THR A 55 -24.11 12.68 -2.47
N SER A 56 -23.49 12.27 -3.57
CA SER A 56 -23.84 11.07 -4.34
C SER A 56 -23.26 9.77 -3.74
N GLY A 57 -22.66 9.83 -2.54
CA GLY A 57 -22.14 8.68 -1.82
C GLY A 57 -20.75 8.19 -2.26
N ILE A 58 -20.10 8.87 -3.24
CA ILE A 58 -18.72 8.52 -3.61
C ILE A 58 -17.80 8.88 -2.45
N LYS A 59 -17.08 7.88 -1.94
CA LYS A 59 -16.01 8.08 -0.96
C LYS A 59 -14.65 8.08 -1.67
N TYR A 60 -13.78 8.98 -1.28
CA TYR A 60 -12.43 9.06 -1.84
C TYR A 60 -11.39 9.32 -0.75
N GLY A 61 -10.19 8.86 -1.01
CA GLY A 61 -9.05 9.09 -0.14
C GLY A 61 -7.77 9.17 -0.95
N ILE A 62 -6.93 10.13 -0.61
CA ILE A 62 -5.61 10.33 -1.21
C ILE A 62 -4.60 10.50 -0.08
N ILE A 63 -3.48 9.81 -0.21
CA ILE A 63 -2.30 9.98 0.64
C ILE A 63 -1.12 10.27 -0.30
N ASN A 64 -0.36 11.30 0.03
CA ASN A 64 0.96 11.52 -0.55
C ASN A 64 1.95 11.78 0.58
N ALA A 65 3.10 11.15 0.53
CA ALA A 65 4.17 11.33 1.51
C ALA A 65 5.52 11.30 0.81
N VAL A 66 6.41 12.15 1.30
CA VAL A 66 7.77 12.28 0.79
C VAL A 66 8.74 12.04 1.94
N THR A 67 9.69 11.14 1.73
CA THR A 67 10.73 10.82 2.72
C THR A 67 12.09 11.28 2.22
N SER A 68 12.95 11.67 3.16
CA SER A 68 14.34 12.03 2.91
C SER A 68 15.17 10.82 2.49
N GLN A 69 16.30 11.10 1.88
CA GLN A 69 17.39 10.13 1.81
C GLN A 69 18.04 9.98 3.18
N GLU A 70 18.46 8.75 3.52
CA GLU A 70 19.15 8.46 4.78
C GLU A 70 20.48 7.76 4.50
N TYR A 71 21.44 8.03 5.38
CA TYR A 71 22.79 7.47 5.28
C TYR A 71 23.06 6.59 6.49
N GLY A 72 23.71 5.46 6.24
CA GLY A 72 24.28 4.59 7.25
C GLY A 72 25.81 4.70 7.23
N THR A 73 26.44 4.28 8.33
CA THR A 73 27.90 4.13 8.43
C THR A 73 28.24 2.64 8.38
N ARG A 74 29.13 2.26 7.50
CA ARG A 74 29.69 0.91 7.44
C ARG A 74 31.16 0.91 7.89
N GLU A 75 31.60 -0.21 8.45
CA GLU A 75 32.98 -0.52 8.78
C GLU A 75 33.46 -1.68 7.91
N PHE A 76 34.60 -1.51 7.26
CA PHE A 76 35.21 -2.49 6.38
C PHE A 76 36.72 -2.47 6.51
N GLU A 77 37.35 -3.60 6.22
CA GLU A 77 38.79 -3.72 6.23
C GLU A 77 39.39 -3.45 4.85
N LEU A 78 40.40 -2.58 4.81
CA LEU A 78 41.17 -2.27 3.60
C LEU A 78 42.66 -2.32 3.92
N ASN A 79 43.38 -3.26 3.31
CA ASN A 79 44.82 -3.47 3.50
C ASN A 79 45.19 -3.70 4.98
N GLY A 80 44.36 -4.47 5.73
CA GLY A 80 44.62 -4.75 7.15
C GLY A 80 44.27 -3.59 8.09
N VAL A 81 43.62 -2.54 7.60
CA VAL A 81 43.18 -1.37 8.40
C VAL A 81 41.68 -1.26 8.34
N SER A 82 41.05 -1.20 9.51
CA SER A 82 39.60 -0.89 9.60
C SER A 82 39.34 0.54 9.18
N LYS A 83 38.36 0.73 8.29
CA LYS A 83 37.89 2.03 7.80
C LYS A 83 36.39 2.15 7.94
N LYS A 84 35.93 3.37 8.15
CA LYS A 84 34.49 3.71 8.18
C LYS A 84 34.18 4.69 7.07
N ASP A 85 33.06 4.46 6.38
CA ASP A 85 32.51 5.42 5.45
C ASP A 85 30.99 5.47 5.53
N GLN A 86 30.39 6.53 4.97
CA GLN A 86 28.96 6.68 4.86
C GLN A 86 28.49 6.16 3.49
N PHE A 87 27.35 5.49 3.48
CA PHE A 87 26.70 5.06 2.26
C PHE A 87 25.19 5.38 2.32
N LEU A 88 24.60 5.59 1.14
CA LEU A 88 23.17 5.83 1.03
C LEU A 88 22.41 4.54 1.36
N ILE A 89 21.71 4.50 2.49
CA ILE A 89 20.94 3.34 2.94
C ILE A 89 19.47 3.39 2.48
N GLU A 90 18.86 4.57 2.42
CA GLU A 90 17.50 4.78 1.89
C GLU A 90 17.50 5.98 0.94
N PRO A 91 17.03 5.85 -0.31
CA PRO A 91 16.93 6.96 -1.24
C PRO A 91 15.71 7.83 -0.92
N TYR A 92 15.75 9.08 -1.38
CA TYR A 92 14.57 9.95 -1.41
C TYR A 92 13.41 9.23 -2.09
N SER A 93 12.25 9.21 -1.44
CA SER A 93 11.10 8.43 -1.91
C SER A 93 9.80 9.23 -1.84
N ASN A 94 8.95 9.07 -2.85
CA ASN A 94 7.59 9.59 -2.89
C ASN A 94 6.61 8.41 -2.89
N TYR A 95 5.67 8.46 -1.97
CA TYR A 95 4.59 7.48 -1.80
C TYR A 95 3.27 8.15 -2.18
N PHE A 96 2.57 7.57 -3.13
CA PHE A 96 1.22 7.97 -3.50
C PHE A 96 0.25 6.81 -3.32
N VAL A 97 -0.92 7.11 -2.76
CA VAL A 97 -2.04 6.18 -2.63
C VAL A 97 -3.33 6.93 -2.91
N GLY A 98 -4.10 6.43 -3.85
CA GLY A 98 -5.44 6.93 -4.14
C GLY A 98 -6.46 5.80 -4.08
N ARG A 99 -7.60 6.03 -3.42
CA ARG A 99 -8.73 5.11 -3.40
C ARG A 99 -10.03 5.86 -3.58
N PHE A 100 -10.95 5.29 -4.33
CA PHE A 100 -12.34 5.73 -4.36
C PHE A 100 -13.28 4.52 -4.34
N THR A 101 -14.49 4.72 -3.81
CA THR A 101 -15.57 3.74 -3.83
C THR A 101 -16.87 4.46 -4.18
N LYS A 102 -17.72 3.78 -4.93
CA LYS A 102 -19.03 4.32 -5.36
C LYS A 102 -20.12 3.31 -5.06
N PRO A 103 -21.23 3.69 -4.43
CA PRO A 103 -22.43 2.86 -4.37
C PRO A 103 -23.02 2.69 -5.77
N ILE A 104 -23.46 1.46 -6.08
CA ILE A 104 -24.07 1.10 -7.36
C ILE A 104 -25.29 0.21 -7.07
N ILE A 105 -26.28 0.21 -7.98
CA ILE A 105 -27.51 -0.61 -7.88
C ILE A 105 -28.34 -0.27 -6.64
N ASN A 106 -27.75 -0.36 -5.46
CA ASN A 106 -28.38 -0.02 -4.17
C ASN A 106 -27.31 0.54 -3.19
N GLU A 107 -27.72 1.02 -2.02
CA GLU A 107 -26.82 1.62 -1.02
C GLU A 107 -25.80 0.61 -0.40
N LEU A 108 -26.10 -0.68 -0.49
CA LEU A 108 -25.28 -1.76 0.09
C LEU A 108 -24.31 -2.36 -0.93
N SER A 109 -24.49 -2.05 -2.21
CA SER A 109 -23.60 -2.52 -3.28
C SER A 109 -22.61 -1.42 -3.64
N THR A 110 -21.33 -1.76 -3.70
CA THR A 110 -20.26 -0.80 -4.00
C THR A 110 -19.25 -1.36 -4.98
N VAL A 111 -18.68 -0.46 -5.77
CA VAL A 111 -17.45 -0.72 -6.53
C VAL A 111 -16.36 0.20 -6.04
N GLY A 112 -15.13 -0.30 -6.04
CA GLY A 112 -13.96 0.44 -5.60
C GLY A 112 -12.78 0.31 -6.55
N PHE A 113 -11.93 1.31 -6.51
CA PHE A 113 -10.65 1.32 -7.22
C PHE A 113 -9.59 1.91 -6.31
N MET A 114 -8.39 1.34 -6.37
CA MET A 114 -7.23 1.82 -5.63
C MET A 114 -5.99 1.77 -6.51
N ALA A 115 -5.18 2.81 -6.42
CA ALA A 115 -3.86 2.85 -7.03
C ALA A 115 -2.82 3.21 -5.98
N THR A 116 -1.66 2.61 -6.07
CA THR A 116 -0.49 2.95 -5.27
C THR A 116 0.70 3.15 -6.19
N ASP A 117 1.53 4.11 -5.88
CA ASP A 117 2.78 4.37 -6.58
C ASP A 117 3.89 4.69 -5.59
N LEU A 118 5.06 4.11 -5.81
CA LEU A 118 6.27 4.39 -5.05
C LEU A 118 7.39 4.70 -6.03
N HIS A 119 7.83 5.94 -5.99
CA HIS A 119 8.97 6.41 -6.75
C HIS A 119 10.17 6.66 -5.85
N ARG A 120 11.34 6.10 -6.20
CA ARG A 120 12.62 6.30 -5.51
C ARG A 120 13.62 7.00 -6.43
N SER A 121 14.31 8.03 -5.90
CA SER A 121 15.31 8.75 -6.66
C SER A 121 16.56 7.90 -6.89
N GLY A 122 17.21 8.11 -8.04
CA GLY A 122 18.46 7.40 -8.38
C GLY A 122 18.29 5.95 -8.80
N GLN A 123 17.07 5.45 -8.84
CA GLN A 123 16.77 4.09 -9.30
C GLN A 123 15.54 4.12 -10.21
N ASN A 124 15.57 3.37 -11.30
CA ASN A 124 14.42 3.18 -12.18
C ASN A 124 13.33 2.29 -11.58
N ILE A 125 13.41 1.97 -10.29
CA ILE A 125 12.44 1.11 -9.62
C ILE A 125 11.19 1.94 -9.33
N LYS A 126 10.17 1.73 -10.14
CA LYS A 126 8.80 2.16 -9.89
C LYS A 126 8.03 0.94 -9.38
N ALA A 127 7.41 1.07 -8.22
CA ALA A 127 6.53 0.04 -7.68
C ALA A 127 5.10 0.58 -7.68
N SER A 128 4.42 0.38 -8.80
CA SER A 128 3.03 0.79 -8.97
C SER A 128 2.11 -0.41 -8.88
N SER A 129 0.94 -0.25 -8.28
CA SER A 129 -0.08 -1.28 -8.21
C SER A 129 -1.46 -0.68 -8.36
N ILE A 130 -2.34 -1.40 -9.03
CA ILE A 130 -3.75 -1.04 -9.16
C ILE A 130 -4.63 -2.19 -8.68
N LYS A 131 -5.80 -1.84 -8.18
CA LYS A 131 -6.78 -2.79 -7.69
C LYS A 131 -8.20 -2.31 -7.98
N GLY A 132 -9.06 -3.24 -8.41
CA GLY A 132 -10.52 -3.09 -8.41
C GLY A 132 -11.13 -4.00 -7.35
N ASP A 133 -12.18 -3.53 -6.69
CA ASP A 133 -12.95 -4.30 -5.73
C ASP A 133 -14.46 -4.02 -5.89
N TRP A 134 -15.28 -5.02 -5.56
CA TRP A 134 -16.72 -4.89 -5.58
C TRP A 134 -17.37 -5.69 -4.46
N LEU A 135 -18.49 -5.17 -4.00
CA LEU A 135 -19.45 -5.81 -3.11
C LEU A 135 -20.83 -5.61 -3.70
N LEU A 136 -21.48 -6.68 -4.12
CA LEU A 136 -22.82 -6.65 -4.67
C LEU A 136 -23.78 -7.39 -3.72
N ASN A 137 -24.81 -6.68 -3.25
CA ASN A 137 -25.90 -7.23 -2.49
C ASN A 137 -27.15 -7.22 -3.37
N LEU A 138 -27.58 -8.41 -3.74
CA LEU A 138 -28.68 -8.65 -4.68
C LEU A 138 -29.81 -9.45 -4.01
N MET A 139 -30.99 -9.52 -4.64
CA MET A 139 -32.15 -10.29 -4.16
C MET A 139 -32.52 -9.95 -2.70
N ASP A 140 -32.71 -8.67 -2.40
CA ASP A 140 -33.01 -8.18 -1.05
C ASP A 140 -31.98 -8.64 0.00
N ASN A 141 -30.69 -8.56 -0.36
CA ASN A 141 -29.52 -8.95 0.45
C ASN A 141 -29.39 -10.47 0.72
N ARG A 142 -30.09 -11.30 -0.03
CA ARG A 142 -29.92 -12.75 0.05
C ARG A 142 -28.67 -13.25 -0.69
N LEU A 143 -28.29 -12.56 -1.76
CA LEU A 143 -27.10 -12.92 -2.55
C LEU A 143 -26.04 -11.84 -2.37
N GLU A 144 -24.89 -12.21 -1.80
CA GLU A 144 -23.70 -11.38 -1.70
C GLU A 144 -22.63 -11.90 -2.68
N PHE A 145 -22.20 -11.05 -3.59
CA PHE A 145 -21.08 -11.33 -4.47
C PHE A 145 -19.98 -10.30 -4.26
N THR A 146 -18.85 -10.75 -3.74
CA THR A 146 -17.69 -9.89 -3.49
C THR A 146 -16.49 -10.37 -4.29
N GLY A 147 -15.65 -9.41 -4.68
CA GLY A 147 -14.40 -9.74 -5.33
C GLY A 147 -13.40 -8.61 -5.27
N GLU A 148 -12.14 -8.99 -5.40
CA GLU A 148 -11.00 -8.09 -5.55
C GLU A 148 -10.06 -8.65 -6.60
N TYR A 149 -9.51 -7.77 -7.43
CA TYR A 149 -8.45 -8.08 -8.37
C TYR A 149 -7.39 -6.99 -8.30
N ALA A 150 -6.14 -7.38 -8.20
CA ALA A 150 -5.01 -6.46 -8.14
C ALA A 150 -3.91 -6.90 -9.10
N THR A 151 -3.19 -5.94 -9.64
CA THR A 151 -1.98 -6.16 -10.43
C THR A 151 -0.90 -5.17 -10.03
N THR A 152 0.36 -5.61 -10.08
CA THR A 152 1.53 -4.75 -9.99
C THR A 152 2.01 -4.39 -11.40
N ILE A 153 2.45 -3.16 -11.57
CA ILE A 153 2.99 -2.63 -12.83
C ILE A 153 4.48 -2.35 -12.58
N ASN A 154 5.30 -3.38 -12.73
CA ASN A 154 6.74 -3.35 -12.56
C ASN A 154 7.39 -4.07 -13.74
N GLU A 155 8.71 -4.29 -13.69
CA GLU A 155 9.41 -5.13 -14.68
C GLU A 155 8.82 -6.54 -14.74
N GLU A 156 8.38 -7.09 -13.60
CA GLU A 156 7.61 -8.33 -13.52
C GLU A 156 6.20 -8.03 -13.00
N ASN A 157 5.20 -8.27 -13.82
CA ASN A 157 3.79 -8.06 -13.45
C ASN A 157 3.32 -9.20 -12.53
N GLY A 158 2.81 -8.83 -11.35
CA GLY A 158 2.15 -9.75 -10.44
C GLY A 158 0.64 -9.57 -10.48
N TYR A 159 -0.10 -10.66 -10.29
CA TYR A 159 -1.57 -10.66 -10.25
C TYR A 159 -2.05 -11.35 -8.99
N ALA A 160 -3.10 -10.83 -8.40
CA ALA A 160 -3.80 -11.46 -7.29
C ALA A 160 -5.30 -11.20 -7.42
N GLY A 161 -6.11 -12.18 -7.07
CA GLY A 161 -7.57 -12.03 -7.12
C GLY A 161 -8.24 -12.90 -6.07
N ARG A 162 -9.44 -12.49 -5.69
CA ARG A 162 -10.34 -13.23 -4.81
C ARG A 162 -11.77 -12.99 -5.23
N LEU A 163 -12.56 -14.05 -5.19
CA LEU A 163 -14.01 -14.03 -5.37
C LEU A 163 -14.67 -14.73 -4.18
N ARG A 164 -15.81 -14.23 -3.76
CA ARG A 164 -16.68 -14.88 -2.77
C ARG A 164 -18.11 -14.73 -3.22
N LEU A 165 -18.85 -15.82 -3.17
CA LEU A 165 -20.29 -15.87 -3.36
C LEU A 165 -20.92 -16.39 -2.07
N GLY A 166 -21.85 -15.63 -1.51
CA GLY A 166 -22.63 -16.00 -0.34
C GLY A 166 -24.11 -15.93 -0.65
N TYR A 167 -24.86 -16.96 -0.29
CA TYR A 167 -26.31 -16.96 -0.35
C TYR A 167 -26.87 -17.18 1.05
N ARG A 168 -27.81 -16.33 1.45
CA ARG A 168 -28.48 -16.40 2.76
C ARG A 168 -29.98 -16.54 2.56
N ASP A 169 -30.52 -17.67 2.99
CA ASP A 169 -31.96 -17.85 3.08
C ASP A 169 -32.46 -17.37 4.46
N PRO A 170 -33.55 -16.58 4.53
CA PRO A 170 -34.11 -16.12 5.79
C PRO A 170 -34.57 -17.31 6.69
N SER A 171 -34.74 -18.48 6.10
CA SER A 171 -35.28 -19.69 6.78
C SER A 171 -34.21 -20.57 7.43
N PHE A 172 -32.87 -20.27 7.35
CA PHE A 172 -31.79 -21.02 8.04
C PHE A 172 -30.54 -21.39 7.22
N TRP A 173 -30.45 -21.11 5.90
CA TRP A 173 -29.30 -21.55 5.10
C TRP A 173 -28.36 -20.44 4.74
N GLU A 174 -27.09 -20.61 5.01
CA GLU A 174 -26.02 -19.79 4.47
C GLU A 174 -25.00 -20.68 3.73
N ILE A 175 -24.75 -20.39 2.47
CA ILE A 175 -23.70 -21.03 1.67
C ILE A 175 -22.72 -19.96 1.26
N ALA A 176 -21.45 -20.13 1.61
CA ALA A 176 -20.36 -19.27 1.17
C ALA A 176 -19.26 -20.11 0.52
N THR A 177 -18.70 -19.62 -0.59
CA THR A 177 -17.52 -20.20 -1.25
C THR A 177 -16.42 -19.14 -1.34
N TRP A 178 -15.18 -19.63 -1.35
CA TRP A 178 -13.98 -18.80 -1.29
C TRP A 178 -13.13 -19.03 -2.53
#